data_f59fd78f527b28a7ef88e636e5d58b28
#
_entry.id   f59fd78f527b28a7ef88e636e5d58b28
#
_cell.length_a   1.000
_cell.length_b   1.000
_cell.length_c   1.000
_cell.angle_alpha   90.00
_cell.angle_beta   90.00
_cell.angle_gamma   90.00
#
_symmetry.space_group_name_H-M   'P 1'
#
loop_
_entity.id
_entity.type
_entity.pdbx_description
1 polymer ?
#
loop_
_entity_poly.entity_id
_entity_poly.type
_entity_poly.pdbx_seq_one_letter_code
_entity_poly.pdbx_strand_id
1 'polypeptide(L)'
;MQQYLDLLQRILDEGSFKSDRTGTGTYSVFGHQMRFNLADGFPVLTTKKLHLRSIIYELLWFLKGDTNIKYLKDNGVSIWDEWADENGDLGPVYGKQWRSWATADGRSVDQISELIEQIKTNPDSRHCLP
;
A
#
# COMPACT_ATOMS: atom_id res chain seq x y z
N MET A 1 -10.98 13.26 -8.75
CA MET A 1 -9.70 13.77 -8.18
C MET A 1 -9.85 15.14 -7.51
N GLN A 2 -11.04 15.73 -7.59
CA GLN A 2 -11.32 17.06 -6.96
C GLN A 2 -11.10 17.02 -5.45
N GLN A 3 -11.49 15.93 -4.78
CA GLN A 3 -11.31 15.76 -3.34
C GLN A 3 -9.86 15.95 -2.87
N TYR A 4 -8.90 15.48 -3.68
CA TYR A 4 -7.48 15.65 -3.39
C TYR A 4 -7.02 17.11 -3.60
N LEU A 5 -7.50 17.77 -4.65
CA LEU A 5 -7.20 19.17 -4.91
C LEU A 5 -7.79 20.08 -3.82
N ASP A 6 -9.00 19.79 -3.36
CA ASP A 6 -9.64 20.50 -2.26
C ASP A 6 -8.85 20.36 -0.95
N LEU A 7 -8.32 19.15 -0.67
CA LEU A 7 -7.44 18.94 0.47
C LEU A 7 -6.15 19.76 0.35
N LEU A 8 -5.51 19.78 -0.82
CA LEU A 8 -4.30 20.59 -1.02
C LEU A 8 -4.58 22.08 -0.82
N GLN A 9 -5.69 22.58 -1.37
CA GLN A 9 -6.08 23.97 -1.20
C GLN A 9 -6.33 24.28 0.28
N ARG A 10 -7.08 23.43 0.98
CA ARG A 10 -7.32 23.59 2.42
C ARG A 10 -6.02 23.62 3.23
N ILE A 11 -5.04 22.80 2.90
CA ILE A 11 -3.74 22.80 3.59
C ILE A 11 -3.00 24.12 3.36
N LEU A 12 -3.08 24.70 2.17
CA LEU A 12 -2.47 25.98 1.86
C LEU A 12 -3.15 27.15 2.60
N ASP A 13 -4.48 27.10 2.72
CA ASP A 13 -5.28 28.18 3.31
C ASP A 13 -5.32 28.12 4.84
N GLU A 14 -5.40 26.94 5.43
CA GLU A 14 -5.67 26.72 6.86
C GLU A 14 -4.52 26.00 7.59
N GLY A 15 -3.53 25.50 6.87
CA GLY A 15 -2.48 24.65 7.43
C GLY A 15 -1.56 25.39 8.38
N SER A 16 -1.23 24.74 9.49
CA SER A 16 -0.20 25.21 10.42
C SER A 16 1.17 24.79 9.94
N PHE A 17 2.10 25.74 9.86
CA PHE A 17 3.49 25.44 9.51
C PHE A 17 4.19 24.74 10.68
N LYS A 18 4.95 23.70 10.35
CA LYS A 18 5.85 22.98 11.27
C LYS A 18 7.22 22.87 10.64
N SER A 19 8.25 23.28 11.37
CA SER A 19 9.64 23.03 10.96
C SER A 19 10.00 21.56 11.08
N ASP A 20 10.95 21.13 10.28
CA ASP A 20 11.54 19.79 10.34
C ASP A 20 13.08 19.86 10.36
N ARG A 21 13.73 18.69 10.50
CA ARG A 21 15.19 18.58 10.54
C ARG A 21 15.88 18.94 9.23
N THR A 22 15.16 18.98 8.11
CA THR A 22 15.70 19.29 6.77
C THR A 22 15.65 20.78 6.45
N GLY A 23 14.94 21.58 7.24
CA GLY A 23 14.76 23.01 7.04
C GLY A 23 13.70 23.36 6.00
N THR A 24 13.07 22.36 5.36
CA THR A 24 11.98 22.59 4.40
C THR A 24 10.66 22.92 5.09
N GLY A 25 10.34 22.20 6.17
CA GLY A 25 9.10 22.34 6.91
C GLY A 25 7.90 21.72 6.20
N THR A 26 6.75 21.79 6.87
CA THR A 26 5.50 21.20 6.38
C THR A 26 4.31 22.04 6.81
N TYR A 27 3.35 22.27 5.91
CA TYR A 27 2.01 22.75 6.25
C TYR A 27 1.10 21.54 6.53
N SER A 28 0.33 21.59 7.61
CA SER A 28 -0.54 20.50 7.99
C SER A 28 -1.85 20.96 8.61
N VAL A 29 -2.93 20.21 8.36
CA VAL A 29 -4.21 20.31 9.05
C VAL A 29 -4.43 19.06 9.88
N PHE A 30 -5.18 19.17 10.98
CA PHE A 30 -5.52 18.00 11.80
C PHE A 30 -6.73 17.27 11.21
N GLY A 31 -6.46 16.22 10.45
CA GLY A 31 -7.49 15.39 9.88
C GLY A 31 -8.26 16.01 8.71
N HIS A 32 -8.56 15.19 7.73
CA HIS A 32 -9.42 15.52 6.61
C HIS A 32 -10.05 14.24 6.08
N GLN A 33 -11.35 14.26 5.84
CA GLN A 33 -12.06 13.12 5.28
C GLN A 33 -12.28 13.32 3.78
N MET A 34 -11.79 12.40 2.97
CA MET A 34 -12.12 12.30 1.55
C MET A 34 -13.03 11.11 1.31
N ARG A 35 -14.00 11.25 0.41
CA ARG A 35 -14.91 10.18 -0.02
C ARG A 35 -14.79 9.97 -1.52
N PHE A 36 -14.67 8.71 -1.91
CA PHE A 36 -14.57 8.28 -3.30
C PHE A 36 -15.67 7.26 -3.59
N ASN A 37 -16.44 7.50 -4.64
CA ASN A 37 -17.38 6.51 -5.14
C ASN A 37 -16.62 5.55 -6.06
N LEU A 38 -16.42 4.32 -5.63
CA LEU A 38 -15.66 3.32 -6.42
C LEU A 38 -16.39 2.89 -7.70
N ALA A 39 -17.70 3.15 -7.83
CA ALA A 39 -18.43 2.94 -9.08
C ALA A 39 -17.95 3.88 -10.20
N ASP A 40 -17.36 5.03 -9.85
CA ASP A 40 -16.78 5.98 -10.81
C ASP A 40 -15.35 5.59 -11.23
N GLY A 41 -14.83 4.50 -10.70
CA GLY A 41 -13.50 3.98 -10.96
C GLY A 41 -12.57 4.04 -9.75
N PHE A 42 -11.37 3.47 -9.89
CA PHE A 42 -10.36 3.49 -8.84
C PHE A 42 -9.76 4.90 -8.69
N PRO A 43 -9.66 5.45 -7.47
CA PRO A 43 -9.25 6.84 -7.23
C PRO A 43 -7.73 7.06 -7.38
N VAL A 44 -7.20 6.79 -8.55
CA VAL A 44 -5.78 7.04 -8.88
C VAL A 44 -5.54 8.54 -9.01
N LEU A 45 -4.49 9.04 -8.35
CA LEU A 45 -4.07 10.43 -8.47
C LEU A 45 -3.60 10.74 -9.90
N THR A 46 -4.09 11.85 -10.47
CA THR A 46 -3.73 12.33 -11.81
C THR A 46 -2.91 13.61 -11.80
N THR A 47 -2.60 14.15 -10.62
CA THR A 47 -1.80 15.37 -10.44
C THR A 47 -0.31 15.15 -10.68
N LYS A 48 0.12 13.90 -10.72
CA LYS A 48 1.45 13.49 -11.17
C LYS A 48 1.36 12.17 -11.95
N LYS A 49 2.37 11.90 -12.78
CA LYS A 49 2.47 10.62 -13.49
C LYS A 49 2.81 9.51 -12.50
N LEU A 50 1.88 8.58 -12.29
CA LEU A 50 2.11 7.36 -11.52
C LEU A 50 2.59 6.23 -12.43
N HIS A 51 3.50 5.41 -11.94
CA HIS A 51 3.99 4.24 -12.65
C HIS A 51 3.11 3.02 -12.33
N LEU A 52 1.90 2.97 -12.93
CA LEU A 52 0.89 1.93 -12.65
C LEU A 52 1.42 0.51 -12.83
N ARG A 53 2.36 0.31 -13.78
CA ARG A 53 2.98 -1.00 -13.97
C ARG A 53 3.64 -1.50 -12.67
N SER A 54 4.47 -0.68 -12.03
CA SER A 54 5.11 -1.05 -10.75
C SER A 54 4.08 -1.36 -9.68
N ILE A 55 3.06 -0.52 -9.52
CA ILE A 55 2.01 -0.69 -8.50
C ILE A 55 1.29 -2.03 -8.69
N ILE A 56 0.89 -2.36 -9.93
CA ILE A 56 0.15 -3.58 -10.24
C ILE A 56 1.03 -4.82 -10.01
N TYR A 57 2.27 -4.83 -10.53
CA TYR A 57 3.15 -5.99 -10.39
C TYR A 57 3.62 -6.20 -8.95
N GLU A 58 3.85 -5.14 -8.19
CA GLU A 58 4.14 -5.22 -6.76
C GLU A 58 2.97 -5.86 -5.99
N LEU A 59 1.73 -5.40 -6.22
CA LEU A 59 0.56 -5.98 -5.58
C LEU A 59 0.39 -7.47 -5.94
N LEU A 60 0.55 -7.82 -7.21
CA LEU A 60 0.47 -9.22 -7.66
C LEU A 60 1.58 -10.08 -7.04
N TRP A 61 2.77 -9.52 -6.85
CA TRP A 61 3.88 -10.17 -6.18
C TRP A 61 3.59 -10.43 -4.70
N PHE A 62 3.06 -9.44 -3.97
CA PHE A 62 2.60 -9.63 -2.58
C PHE A 62 1.51 -10.70 -2.48
N LEU A 63 0.51 -10.67 -3.37
CA LEU A 63 -0.58 -11.65 -3.38
C LEU A 63 -0.11 -13.09 -3.68
N LYS A 64 1.03 -13.26 -4.34
CA LYS A 64 1.67 -14.57 -4.51
C LYS A 64 2.38 -15.07 -3.25
N GLY A 65 2.63 -14.21 -2.27
CA GLY A 65 3.43 -14.55 -1.09
C GLY A 65 4.92 -14.65 -1.38
N ASP A 66 5.36 -14.11 -2.51
CA ASP A 66 6.76 -14.17 -2.95
C ASP A 66 7.60 -13.12 -2.20
N THR A 67 8.88 -13.42 -1.99
CA THR A 67 9.87 -12.55 -1.34
C THR A 67 11.05 -12.27 -2.25
N ASN A 68 11.16 -12.96 -3.39
CA ASN A 68 12.24 -12.78 -4.34
C ASN A 68 11.85 -11.80 -5.45
N ILE A 69 12.71 -10.82 -5.72
CA ILE A 69 12.44 -9.75 -6.69
C ILE A 69 12.52 -10.20 -8.15
N LYS A 70 12.87 -11.47 -8.42
CA LYS A 70 12.98 -11.97 -9.81
C LYS A 70 11.71 -11.72 -10.62
N TYR A 71 10.54 -11.99 -10.03
CA TYR A 71 9.26 -11.73 -10.69
C TYR A 71 9.10 -10.26 -11.08
N LEU A 72 9.51 -9.34 -10.21
CA LEU A 72 9.45 -7.89 -10.46
C LEU A 72 10.41 -7.51 -11.58
N LYS A 73 11.66 -7.98 -11.53
CA LYS A 73 12.69 -7.71 -12.56
C LYS A 73 12.28 -8.25 -13.93
N ASP A 74 11.76 -9.48 -14.01
CA ASP A 74 11.25 -10.09 -15.25
C ASP A 74 10.12 -9.25 -15.88
N ASN A 75 9.43 -8.44 -15.07
CA ASN A 75 8.35 -7.55 -15.50
C ASN A 75 8.78 -6.06 -15.57
N GLY A 76 10.08 -5.77 -15.52
CA GLY A 76 10.61 -4.41 -15.67
C GLY A 76 10.29 -3.49 -14.50
N VAL A 77 10.19 -4.05 -13.28
CA VAL A 77 9.93 -3.32 -12.04
C VAL A 77 11.16 -3.45 -11.14
N SER A 78 11.74 -2.31 -10.73
CA SER A 78 13.01 -2.23 -9.99
C SER A 78 12.88 -1.57 -8.61
N ILE A 79 11.67 -1.30 -8.16
CA ILE A 79 11.42 -0.52 -6.94
C ILE A 79 11.89 -1.19 -5.64
N TRP A 80 12.25 -2.47 -5.69
CA TRP A 80 12.76 -3.25 -4.56
C TRP A 80 14.23 -3.67 -4.70
N ASP A 81 14.90 -3.30 -5.80
CA ASP A 81 16.27 -3.75 -6.11
C ASP A 81 17.30 -3.39 -5.04
N GLU A 82 17.15 -2.21 -4.39
CA GLU A 82 18.09 -1.71 -3.39
C GLU A 82 18.07 -2.48 -2.07
N TRP A 83 17.00 -3.22 -1.79
CA TRP A 83 16.80 -3.93 -0.52
C TRP A 83 17.00 -5.43 -0.62
N ALA A 84 17.13 -5.96 -1.83
CA ALA A 84 17.32 -7.39 -2.04
C ALA A 84 18.77 -7.81 -1.80
N ASP A 85 18.95 -9.01 -1.27
CA ASP A 85 20.26 -9.63 -1.13
C ASP A 85 20.85 -10.03 -2.50
N GLU A 86 22.04 -10.66 -2.49
CA GLU A 86 22.74 -11.11 -3.69
C GLU A 86 21.96 -12.17 -4.51
N ASN A 87 21.03 -12.88 -3.89
CA ASN A 87 20.14 -13.87 -4.51
C ASN A 87 18.81 -13.27 -4.97
N GLY A 88 18.59 -11.98 -4.70
CA GLY A 88 17.35 -11.27 -4.99
C GLY A 88 16.25 -11.49 -3.97
N ASP A 89 16.56 -11.99 -2.78
CA ASP A 89 15.59 -12.22 -1.71
C ASP A 89 15.55 -11.03 -0.71
N LEU A 90 14.35 -10.73 -0.22
CA LEU A 90 14.09 -9.67 0.77
C LEU A 90 13.82 -10.23 2.17
N GLY A 91 13.73 -11.57 2.30
CA GLY A 91 13.25 -12.19 3.52
C GLY A 91 11.74 -11.97 3.74
N PRO A 92 11.24 -12.03 4.98
CA PRO A 92 9.81 -12.02 5.29
C PRO A 92 9.20 -10.61 5.16
N VAL A 93 8.95 -10.18 3.92
CA VAL A 93 8.22 -8.94 3.60
C VAL A 93 6.71 -9.18 3.44
N TYR A 94 5.97 -8.17 3.01
CA TYR A 94 4.50 -8.15 2.95
C TYR A 94 3.87 -9.41 2.33
N GLY A 95 4.40 -9.92 1.23
CA GLY A 95 3.87 -11.12 0.59
C GLY A 95 3.90 -12.33 1.52
N LYS A 96 5.03 -12.57 2.19
CA LYS A 96 5.18 -13.64 3.18
C LYS A 96 4.23 -13.44 4.37
N GLN A 97 4.12 -12.22 4.87
CA GLN A 97 3.23 -11.89 5.99
C GLN A 97 1.76 -12.09 5.63
N TRP A 98 1.35 -11.70 4.44
CA TRP A 98 -0.04 -11.81 3.99
C TRP A 98 -0.47 -13.24 3.67
N ARG A 99 0.43 -14.05 3.10
CA ARG A 99 0.08 -15.36 2.56
C ARG A 99 0.54 -16.55 3.39
N SER A 100 1.52 -16.36 4.28
CA SER A 100 2.09 -17.48 5.04
C SER A 100 2.80 -17.01 6.31
N TRP A 101 2.05 -16.34 7.20
CA TRP A 101 2.60 -15.90 8.48
C TRP A 101 2.77 -17.07 9.43
N ALA A 102 3.99 -17.32 9.90
CA ALA A 102 4.27 -18.38 10.86
C ALA A 102 3.83 -17.97 12.28
N THR A 103 3.08 -18.85 12.94
CA THR A 103 2.68 -18.68 14.35
C THR A 103 3.67 -19.39 15.28
N ALA A 104 3.67 -19.01 16.56
CA ALA A 104 4.56 -19.61 17.56
C ALA A 104 4.39 -21.12 17.77
N ASP A 105 3.20 -21.66 17.45
CA ASP A 105 2.87 -23.09 17.55
C ASP A 105 3.18 -23.86 16.26
N GLY A 106 3.84 -23.23 15.28
CA GLY A 106 4.29 -23.84 14.04
C GLY A 106 3.25 -23.92 12.92
N ARG A 107 2.06 -23.35 13.10
CA ARG A 107 1.06 -23.21 12.03
C ARG A 107 1.44 -22.06 11.09
N SER A 108 0.75 -21.97 9.98
CA SER A 108 0.82 -20.83 9.04
C SER A 108 -0.56 -20.23 8.86
N VAL A 109 -0.63 -18.90 8.87
CA VAL A 109 -1.86 -18.14 8.64
C VAL A 109 -1.79 -17.49 7.26
N ASP A 110 -2.81 -17.70 6.43
CA ASP A 110 -3.03 -17.02 5.17
C ASP A 110 -4.08 -15.91 5.38
N GLN A 111 -3.60 -14.72 5.75
CA GLN A 111 -4.46 -13.58 6.09
C GLN A 111 -5.34 -13.12 4.92
N ILE A 112 -4.84 -13.23 3.67
CA ILE A 112 -5.62 -12.86 2.48
C ILE A 112 -6.79 -13.82 2.26
N SER A 113 -6.57 -15.13 2.41
CA SER A 113 -7.65 -16.11 2.29
C SER A 113 -8.70 -15.93 3.39
N GLU A 114 -8.26 -15.69 4.61
CA GLU A 114 -9.17 -15.40 5.74
C GLU A 114 -9.97 -14.11 5.52
N LEU A 115 -9.33 -13.04 5.02
CA LEU A 115 -9.99 -11.78 4.68
C LEU A 115 -11.06 -11.97 3.59
N ILE A 116 -10.75 -12.71 2.52
CA ILE A 116 -11.69 -13.00 1.44
C ILE A 116 -12.91 -13.76 1.98
N GLU A 117 -12.69 -14.76 2.83
CA GLU A 117 -13.78 -15.51 3.43
C GLU A 117 -14.63 -14.64 4.36
N GLN A 118 -14.00 -13.78 5.13
CA GLN A 118 -14.70 -12.85 6.02
C GLN A 118 -15.55 -11.85 5.22
N ILE A 119 -15.05 -11.30 4.12
CA ILE A 119 -15.83 -10.40 3.25
C ILE A 119 -17.07 -11.12 2.68
N LYS A 120 -16.95 -12.42 2.34
CA LYS A 120 -18.09 -13.22 1.81
C LYS A 120 -19.12 -13.53 2.87
N THR A 121 -18.68 -13.84 4.08
CA THR A 121 -19.57 -14.37 5.16
C THR A 121 -20.05 -13.30 6.13
N ASN A 122 -19.26 -12.23 6.33
CA ASN A 122 -19.55 -11.14 7.25
C ASN A 122 -18.93 -9.81 6.75
N PRO A 123 -19.46 -9.21 5.67
CA PRO A 123 -18.87 -8.00 5.04
C PRO A 123 -18.87 -6.77 5.96
N ASP A 124 -19.75 -6.74 6.97
CA ASP A 124 -19.83 -5.65 7.96
C ASP A 124 -18.84 -5.81 9.12
N SER A 125 -18.00 -6.83 9.10
CA SER A 125 -16.99 -7.04 10.14
C SER A 125 -16.03 -5.87 10.25
N ARG A 126 -15.71 -5.47 11.46
CA ARG A 126 -14.69 -4.45 11.76
C ARG A 126 -13.27 -5.03 11.83
N HIS A 127 -13.11 -6.33 11.54
CA HIS A 127 -11.84 -7.07 11.58
C HIS A 127 -11.36 -7.46 10.18
N CYS A 128 -11.88 -6.84 9.12
CA CYS A 128 -11.43 -7.05 7.74
C CYS A 128 -10.11 -6.30 7.47
N LEU A 129 -9.05 -6.70 8.18
CA LEU A 129 -7.69 -6.16 8.00
C LEU A 129 -6.71 -7.33 7.86
N PRO A 130 -5.86 -7.34 6.81
CA PRO A 130 -4.76 -8.28 6.68
C PRO A 130 -3.59 -7.95 7.59
#